data_32dc5ff518d5bc7d78756ab254f6a7d3
#
_entry.id   32dc5ff518d5bc7d78756ab254f6a7d3
#
_cell.length_a   1.000
_cell.length_b   1.000
_cell.length_c   1.000
_cell.angle_alpha   90.00
_cell.angle_beta   90.00
_cell.angle_gamma   90.00
#
_symmetry.space_group_name_H-M   'P 1'
#
loop_
_entity.id
_entity.type
_entity.pdbx_description
1 polymer ?
#
loop_
_entity_poly.entity_id
_entity_poly.type
_entity_poly.pdbx_seq_one_letter_code
_entity_poly.pdbx_strand_id
1 'polypeptide(L)'
;MTSHAYICDAVRTPFGRYGGALATVRADDLAAVPIKALMARHPGLDWEQLDDVILGCANQAGEDNRNVARMAGLLAGLPLSVPGSTVNRLCGSCLLYT
;
A
#
# COMPACT_ATOMS: atom_id res chain seq x y z
N MET A 1 -19.73 23.41 1.29
CA MET A 1 -19.52 22.45 0.18
C MET A 1 -19.37 21.05 0.75
N THR A 2 -20.10 20.10 0.26
CA THR A 2 -19.95 18.71 0.67
C THR A 2 -19.11 17.97 -0.33
N SER A 3 -18.13 17.24 0.20
CA SER A 3 -17.30 16.33 -0.59
C SER A 3 -17.69 14.90 -0.29
N HIS A 4 -17.64 14.06 -1.29
CA HIS A 4 -17.92 12.63 -1.15
C HIS A 4 -16.66 11.84 -1.46
N ALA A 5 -16.42 10.79 -0.67
CA ALA A 5 -15.34 9.85 -0.91
C ALA A 5 -15.95 8.52 -1.38
N TYR A 6 -15.37 7.94 -2.40
CA TYR A 6 -15.85 6.69 -2.98
C TYR A 6 -14.76 5.64 -2.95
N ILE A 7 -15.15 4.41 -2.66
CA ILE A 7 -14.28 3.25 -2.86
C ILE A 7 -14.43 2.82 -4.31
N CYS A 8 -13.39 3.03 -5.10
CA CYS A 8 -13.45 2.76 -6.54
C CYS A 8 -13.02 1.34 -6.90
N ASP A 9 -12.11 0.76 -6.13
CA ASP A 9 -11.64 -0.60 -6.35
C ASP A 9 -10.95 -1.11 -5.09
N ALA A 10 -10.79 -2.43 -5.01
CA ALA A 10 -10.10 -3.08 -3.91
C ALA A 10 -9.49 -4.38 -4.37
N VAL A 11 -8.34 -4.72 -3.79
CA VAL A 11 -7.65 -5.98 -4.06
C VAL A 11 -6.80 -6.32 -2.84
N ARG A 12 -6.56 -7.60 -2.62
CA ARG A 12 -5.71 -8.08 -1.54
C ARG A 12 -4.82 -9.21 -2.02
N THR A 13 -3.74 -9.43 -1.30
CA THR A 13 -2.95 -10.66 -1.40
C THR A 13 -3.60 -11.74 -0.53
N PRO A 14 -3.29 -13.03 -0.75
CA PRO A 14 -3.70 -14.05 0.21
C PRO A 14 -3.03 -13.84 1.56
N PHE A 15 -3.67 -14.32 2.63
CA PHE A 15 -3.05 -14.41 3.94
C PHE A 15 -2.16 -15.66 3.98
N GLY A 16 -0.89 -15.46 4.36
CA GLY A 16 0.03 -16.57 4.58
C GLY A 16 0.12 -16.92 6.07
N ARG A 17 0.38 -18.18 6.38
CA ARG A 17 0.69 -18.56 7.76
C ARG A 17 2.16 -18.29 8.04
N TYR A 18 2.51 -18.18 9.32
CA TYR A 18 3.89 -18.03 9.75
C TYR A 18 4.76 -19.16 9.20
N GLY A 19 5.87 -18.80 8.55
CA GLY A 19 6.76 -19.77 7.92
C GLY A 19 6.21 -20.47 6.69
N GLY A 20 5.05 -20.02 6.17
CA GLY A 20 4.37 -20.62 5.03
C GLY A 20 4.79 -20.06 3.68
N ALA A 21 3.86 -20.03 2.73
CA ALA A 21 4.14 -19.72 1.32
C ALA A 21 4.69 -18.30 1.10
N LEU A 22 4.37 -17.35 1.97
CA LEU A 22 4.83 -15.95 1.83
C LEU A 22 6.07 -15.65 2.67
N ALA A 23 6.68 -16.64 3.32
CA ALA A 23 7.76 -16.43 4.27
C ALA A 23 9.01 -15.79 3.63
N THR A 24 9.26 -16.04 2.34
CA THR A 24 10.43 -15.52 1.62
C THR A 24 10.15 -14.21 0.89
N VAL A 25 8.92 -13.69 0.96
CA VAL A 25 8.55 -12.44 0.30
C VAL A 25 8.80 -11.29 1.26
N ARG A 26 9.60 -10.30 0.84
CA ARG A 26 9.81 -9.10 1.65
C ARG A 26 8.49 -8.34 1.83
N ALA A 27 8.34 -7.70 2.99
CA ALA A 27 7.11 -6.98 3.32
C ALA A 27 6.82 -5.83 2.34
N ASP A 28 7.85 -5.07 1.96
CA ASP A 28 7.69 -3.97 1.00
C ASP A 28 7.35 -4.47 -0.41
N ASP A 29 7.96 -5.57 -0.84
CA ASP A 29 7.62 -6.19 -2.13
C ASP A 29 6.19 -6.73 -2.12
N LEU A 30 5.77 -7.36 -1.02
CA LEU A 30 4.41 -7.85 -0.87
C LEU A 30 3.40 -6.70 -0.91
N ALA A 31 3.69 -5.60 -0.25
CA ALA A 31 2.83 -4.42 -0.25
C ALA A 31 2.73 -3.78 -1.65
N ALA A 32 3.75 -3.91 -2.49
CA ALA A 32 3.72 -3.39 -3.86
C ALA A 32 2.77 -4.18 -4.77
N VAL A 33 2.51 -5.46 -4.48
CA VAL A 33 1.69 -6.33 -5.34
C VAL A 33 0.28 -5.78 -5.55
N PRO A 34 -0.51 -5.45 -4.51
CA PRO A 34 -1.85 -4.90 -4.73
C PRO A 34 -1.83 -3.54 -5.42
N ILE A 35 -0.82 -2.71 -5.18
CA ILE A 35 -0.69 -1.42 -5.85
C ILE A 35 -0.50 -1.63 -7.35
N LYS A 36 0.42 -2.52 -7.75
CA LYS A 36 0.61 -2.87 -9.15
C LYS A 36 -0.65 -3.42 -9.79
N ALA A 37 -1.39 -4.25 -9.07
CA ALA A 37 -2.63 -4.85 -9.58
C ALA A 37 -3.69 -3.78 -9.85
N LEU A 38 -3.84 -2.81 -8.97
CA LEU A 38 -4.77 -1.69 -9.18
C LEU A 38 -4.36 -0.84 -10.37
N MET A 39 -3.07 -0.55 -10.51
CA MET A 39 -2.55 0.21 -11.64
C MET A 39 -2.80 -0.52 -12.97
N ALA A 40 -2.62 -1.85 -12.98
CA ALA A 40 -2.84 -2.66 -14.18
C ALA A 40 -4.33 -2.70 -14.57
N ARG A 41 -5.23 -2.65 -13.59
CA ARG A 41 -6.68 -2.62 -13.86
C ARG A 41 -7.15 -1.28 -14.42
N HIS A 42 -6.43 -0.20 -14.15
CA HIS A 42 -6.83 1.15 -14.49
C HIS A 42 -5.75 1.89 -15.26
N PRO A 43 -5.34 1.40 -16.46
CA PRO A 43 -4.24 2.01 -17.20
C PRO A 43 -4.56 3.41 -17.74
N GLY A 44 -5.85 3.77 -17.80
CA GLY A 44 -6.26 5.09 -18.26
C GLY A 44 -6.24 6.18 -17.21
N LEU A 45 -5.95 5.85 -15.95
CA LEU A 45 -5.87 6.84 -14.87
C LEU A 45 -4.50 7.52 -14.87
N ASP A 46 -4.51 8.81 -14.55
CA ASP A 46 -3.28 9.56 -14.30
C ASP A 46 -2.87 9.38 -12.85
N TRP A 47 -1.94 8.47 -12.61
CA TRP A 47 -1.48 8.13 -11.26
C TRP A 47 -0.69 9.26 -10.60
N GLU A 48 -0.25 10.26 -11.36
CA GLU A 48 0.37 11.47 -10.80
C GLU A 48 -0.64 12.32 -10.01
N GLN A 49 -1.93 12.15 -10.26
CA GLN A 49 -2.99 12.84 -9.53
C GLN A 49 -3.29 12.20 -8.17
N LEU A 50 -2.62 11.12 -7.83
CA LEU A 50 -2.81 10.46 -6.54
C LEU A 50 -2.25 11.33 -5.43
N ASP A 51 -3.08 11.66 -4.44
CA ASP A 51 -2.71 12.57 -3.36
C ASP A 51 -1.79 11.91 -2.34
N ASP A 52 -2.03 10.65 -2.02
CA ASP A 52 -1.24 9.96 -1.01
C ASP A 52 -1.41 8.44 -1.12
N VAL A 53 -0.45 7.71 -0.61
CA VAL A 53 -0.51 6.26 -0.37
C VAL A 53 -0.37 6.06 1.13
N ILE A 54 -1.38 5.51 1.76
CA ILE A 54 -1.41 5.34 3.22
C ILE A 54 -1.47 3.85 3.54
N LEU A 55 -0.48 3.36 4.27
CA LEU A 55 -0.45 1.98 4.76
C LEU A 55 -0.32 1.95 6.28
N GLY A 56 -0.96 0.97 6.88
CA GLY A 56 -0.81 0.68 8.31
C GLY A 56 0.37 -0.26 8.54
N CYS A 57 1.21 0.05 9.50
CA CYS A 57 2.32 -0.80 9.89
C CYS A 57 2.68 -0.57 11.35
N ALA A 58 2.75 -1.64 12.12
CA ALA A 58 3.03 -1.55 13.55
C ALA A 58 4.53 -1.52 13.86
N ASN A 59 5.37 -2.10 13.01
CA ASN A 59 6.79 -2.27 13.27
C ASN A 59 7.66 -1.18 12.66
N GLN A 60 7.53 -0.93 11.39
CA GLN A 60 8.23 0.09 10.61
C GLN A 60 9.77 -0.02 10.67
N ALA A 61 10.28 -1.24 10.78
CA ALA A 61 11.71 -1.54 10.86
C ALA A 61 12.07 -2.73 9.95
N GLY A 62 13.34 -2.91 9.64
CA GLY A 62 13.79 -4.01 8.78
C GLY A 62 13.17 -3.90 7.39
N GLU A 63 12.44 -4.93 6.97
CA GLU A 63 11.78 -4.96 5.66
C GLU A 63 10.68 -3.92 5.51
N ASP A 64 10.15 -3.40 6.61
CA ASP A 64 9.13 -2.34 6.58
C ASP A 64 9.74 -0.97 6.25
N ASN A 65 11.06 -0.83 6.28
CA ASN A 65 11.82 0.33 5.80
C ASN A 65 11.37 1.68 6.38
N ARG A 66 10.86 1.70 7.60
CA ARG A 66 10.38 2.89 8.32
C ARG A 66 9.18 3.59 7.65
N ASN A 67 9.09 3.55 6.33
CA ASN A 67 7.94 4.06 5.58
C ASN A 67 7.62 3.09 4.45
N VAL A 68 6.95 1.99 4.79
CA VAL A 68 6.61 0.95 3.82
C VAL A 68 5.68 1.46 2.73
N ALA A 69 4.81 2.43 3.02
CA ALA A 69 3.92 3.01 2.02
C ALA A 69 4.72 3.67 0.89
N ARG A 70 5.75 4.44 1.22
CA ARG A 70 6.60 5.08 0.22
C ARG A 70 7.41 4.06 -0.56
N MET A 71 8.00 3.08 0.13
CA MET A 71 8.78 2.03 -0.53
C MET A 71 7.90 1.17 -1.43
N ALA A 72 6.72 0.79 -0.97
CA ALA A 72 5.79 0.01 -1.79
C ALA A 72 5.35 0.78 -3.03
N GLY A 73 5.07 2.08 -2.88
CA GLY A 73 4.72 2.94 -4.01
C GLY A 73 5.83 3.02 -5.04
N LEU A 74 7.08 3.20 -4.61
CA LEU A 74 8.24 3.23 -5.51
C LEU A 74 8.46 1.89 -6.19
N LEU A 75 8.36 0.78 -5.46
CA LEU A 75 8.53 -0.58 -6.01
C LEU A 75 7.41 -0.94 -6.99
N ALA A 76 6.21 -0.43 -6.77
CA ALA A 76 5.08 -0.67 -7.67
C ALA A 76 5.18 0.14 -8.96
N GLY A 77 6.03 1.15 -9.01
CA GLY A 77 6.20 1.98 -10.19
C GLY A 77 5.31 3.22 -10.21
N LEU A 78 4.78 3.65 -9.07
CA LEU A 78 4.07 4.92 -8.99
C LEU A 78 5.00 6.09 -9.31
N PRO A 79 4.46 7.21 -9.87
CA PRO A 79 5.28 8.38 -10.11
C PRO A 79 5.99 8.89 -8.86
N LEU A 80 7.19 9.41 -9.01
CA LEU A 80 7.99 9.88 -7.88
C LEU A 80 7.33 11.01 -7.10
N SER A 81 6.43 11.75 -7.73
CA SER A 81 5.69 12.83 -7.10
C SER A 81 4.62 12.37 -6.12
N VAL A 82 4.23 11.09 -6.15
CA VAL A 82 3.19 10.54 -5.27
C VAL A 82 3.79 10.28 -3.89
N PRO A 83 3.30 10.93 -2.83
CA PRO A 83 3.81 10.70 -1.48
C PRO A 83 3.32 9.38 -0.88
N GLY A 84 3.94 8.97 0.21
CA GLY A 84 3.52 7.81 0.95
C GLY A 84 3.61 8.05 2.45
N SER A 85 2.60 7.64 3.19
CA SER A 85 2.52 7.79 4.65
C SER A 85 2.28 6.44 5.28
N THR A 86 3.05 6.10 6.29
CA THR A 86 2.87 4.89 7.06
C THR A 86 2.40 5.28 8.46
N VAL A 87 1.32 4.65 8.92
CA VAL A 87 0.71 4.97 10.20
C VAL A 87 0.71 3.73 11.10
N ASN A 88 0.88 3.96 12.39
CA ASN A 88 0.82 2.92 13.39
C ASN A 88 -0.26 3.26 14.41
N ARG A 89 -1.39 2.57 14.29
CA ARG A 89 -2.49 2.64 15.26
C ARG A 89 -2.69 1.28 15.93
N LEU A 90 -1.64 0.47 15.97
CA LEU A 90 -1.67 -0.89 16.51
C LEU A 90 -2.78 -1.69 15.82
N CYS A 91 -3.76 -2.19 16.57
CA CYS A 91 -4.83 -2.99 15.99
C CYS A 91 -5.76 -2.21 15.05
N GLY A 92 -5.70 -0.89 15.05
CA GLY A 92 -6.52 -0.04 14.19
C GLY A 92 -5.86 0.40 12.90
N SER A 93 -4.57 0.09 12.67
CA SER A 93 -3.84 0.59 11.52
C SER A 93 -4.48 0.18 10.19
N CYS A 94 -5.00 -1.02 10.11
CA CYS A 94 -5.62 -1.54 8.87
C CYS A 94 -6.87 -0.75 8.44
N LEU A 95 -7.49 -0.01 9.34
CA LEU A 95 -8.73 0.71 9.06
C LEU A 95 -8.50 2.14 8.57
N LEU A 96 -7.28 2.66 8.69
CA LEU A 96 -7.02 4.08 8.43
C LEU A 96 -7.02 4.44 6.95
N TYR A 97 -6.79 3.49 6.07
CA TYR A 97 -6.76 3.74 4.63
C TYR A 97 -8.05 3.30 3.92
N THR A 98 -9.04 2.95 4.67
CA THR A 98 -10.36 2.66 4.12
C THR A 98 -11.30 3.86 4.27
#